data_953f8ebbf3094c57c39091945654f357
#
_entry.id   953f8ebbf3094c57c39091945654f357
#
_cell.length_a   1.000
_cell.length_b   1.000
_cell.length_c   1.000
_cell.angle_alpha   90.00
_cell.angle_beta   90.00
_cell.angle_gamma   90.00
#
_symmetry.space_group_name_H-M   'P 1'
#
loop_
_entity.id
_entity.type
_entity.pdbx_description
1 polymer ?
#
loop_
_entity_poly.entity_id
_entity_poly.type
_entity_poly.pdbx_seq_one_letter_code
_entity_poly.pdbx_strand_id
1 'polypeptide(L)'
;MSMQDPIADMLTRIRNGQTANKVAISMPSSKLKVAIANVLADEGYIESVKVIEGVKPELEITLKYFQGKPVVESIQRISRPGLRIYKRKDELPKVMGGLGIAVVSTSKGVMTDRAARQAGLGGEIICYVA
;
A
#
# COMPACT_ATOMS: atom_id res chain seq x y z
N MET A 1 -17.18 -0.40 -9.80
CA MET A 1 -17.32 0.52 -8.69
C MET A 1 -16.27 0.27 -7.62
N SER A 2 -15.66 1.34 -7.19
CA SER A 2 -14.63 1.27 -6.17
C SER A 2 -15.14 0.73 -4.84
N MET A 3 -16.46 0.75 -4.61
CA MET A 3 -17.03 0.22 -3.38
C MET A 3 -16.79 -1.27 -3.20
N GLN A 4 -16.50 -1.97 -4.29
CA GLN A 4 -16.22 -3.41 -4.23
C GLN A 4 -14.76 -3.73 -3.96
N ASP A 5 -13.89 -2.73 -4.05
CA ASP A 5 -12.46 -2.89 -3.75
C ASP A 5 -11.95 -1.63 -3.04
N PRO A 6 -12.13 -1.59 -1.70
CA PRO A 6 -11.65 -0.42 -0.93
C PRO A 6 -10.15 -0.20 -1.04
N ILE A 7 -9.38 -1.27 -1.26
CA ILE A 7 -7.92 -1.12 -1.39
C ILE A 7 -7.56 -0.46 -2.71
N ALA A 8 -8.23 -0.84 -3.80
CA ALA A 8 -8.02 -0.18 -5.09
C ALA A 8 -8.37 1.30 -4.98
N ASP A 9 -9.46 1.63 -4.28
CA ASP A 9 -9.85 3.01 -4.04
C ASP A 9 -8.77 3.76 -3.27
N MET A 10 -8.20 3.15 -2.23
CA MET A 10 -7.10 3.74 -1.46
C MET A 10 -5.90 4.07 -2.35
N LEU A 11 -5.49 3.11 -3.19
CA LEU A 11 -4.35 3.30 -4.07
C LEU A 11 -4.61 4.40 -5.10
N THR A 12 -5.85 4.46 -5.60
CA THR A 12 -6.26 5.51 -6.53
C THR A 12 -6.22 6.88 -5.88
N ARG A 13 -6.67 6.99 -4.61
CA ARG A 13 -6.61 8.25 -3.87
C ARG A 13 -5.17 8.73 -3.68
N ILE A 14 -4.26 7.80 -3.38
CA ILE A 14 -2.84 8.13 -3.27
C ILE A 14 -2.32 8.66 -4.60
N ARG A 15 -2.61 7.94 -5.69
CA ARG A 15 -2.14 8.33 -7.02
C ARG A 15 -2.68 9.70 -7.42
N ASN A 16 -3.98 9.90 -7.27
CA ASN A 16 -4.62 11.17 -7.64
C ASN A 16 -4.15 12.32 -6.75
N GLY A 17 -3.97 12.06 -5.46
CA GLY A 17 -3.47 13.09 -4.54
C GLY A 17 -2.09 13.57 -4.94
N GLN A 18 -1.22 12.64 -5.34
CA GLN A 18 0.13 13.00 -5.76
C GLN A 18 0.14 13.74 -7.09
N THR A 19 -0.70 13.34 -8.03
CA THR A 19 -0.85 14.06 -9.30
C THR A 19 -1.30 15.49 -9.07
N ALA A 20 -2.18 15.71 -8.10
CA ALA A 20 -2.69 17.04 -7.76
C ALA A 20 -1.80 17.79 -6.76
N ASN A 21 -0.65 17.23 -6.39
CA ASN A 21 0.29 17.81 -5.43
C ASN A 21 -0.36 18.13 -4.07
N LYS A 22 -1.26 17.27 -3.62
CA LYS A 22 -1.88 17.45 -2.31
C LYS A 22 -0.90 17.11 -1.19
N VAL A 23 -1.01 17.82 -0.07
CA VAL A 23 -0.19 17.54 1.11
C VAL A 23 -0.65 16.25 1.78
N ALA A 24 -1.96 16.08 1.90
CA ALA A 24 -2.54 14.92 2.58
C ALA A 24 -3.84 14.52 1.90
N ILE A 25 -4.20 13.25 2.10
CA ILE A 25 -5.48 12.71 1.66
C ILE A 25 -6.12 11.99 2.84
N SER A 26 -7.45 11.83 2.79
CA SER A 26 -8.17 11.10 3.82
C SER A 26 -9.18 10.15 3.19
N MET A 27 -9.53 9.13 3.95
CA MET A 27 -10.45 8.09 3.50
C MET A 27 -11.03 7.36 4.71
N PRO A 28 -12.13 6.63 4.55
CA PRO A 28 -12.59 5.78 5.63
C PRO A 28 -11.51 4.77 6.02
N SER A 29 -11.30 4.59 7.33
CA SER A 29 -10.25 3.73 7.84
C SER A 29 -10.68 2.27 7.88
N SER A 30 -9.73 1.37 7.79
CA SER A 30 -9.91 -0.06 8.09
C SER A 30 -8.56 -0.61 8.55
N LYS A 31 -8.60 -1.75 9.23
CA LYS A 31 -7.36 -2.36 9.71
C LYS A 31 -6.39 -2.65 8.57
N LEU A 32 -6.90 -3.16 7.46
CA LEU A 32 -6.05 -3.48 6.31
C LEU A 32 -5.45 -2.23 5.69
N LYS A 33 -6.25 -1.17 5.53
CA LYS A 33 -5.73 0.09 4.98
C LYS A 33 -4.63 0.68 5.86
N VAL A 34 -4.83 0.65 7.18
CA VAL A 34 -3.81 1.15 8.12
C VAL A 34 -2.54 0.33 8.00
N ALA A 35 -2.65 -0.99 7.92
CA ALA A 35 -1.49 -1.87 7.79
C ALA A 35 -0.71 -1.58 6.51
N ILE A 36 -1.42 -1.42 5.38
CA ILE A 36 -0.78 -1.08 4.10
C ILE A 36 -0.09 0.28 4.20
N ALA A 37 -0.78 1.28 4.75
CA ALA A 37 -0.22 2.62 4.88
C ALA A 37 1.03 2.61 5.75
N ASN A 38 1.05 1.85 6.83
CA ASN A 38 2.22 1.75 7.70
C ASN A 38 3.41 1.13 6.95
N VAL A 39 3.18 0.12 6.12
CA VAL A 39 4.24 -0.45 5.29
C VAL A 39 4.80 0.61 4.34
N LEU A 40 3.93 1.39 3.70
CA LEU A 40 4.38 2.44 2.78
C LEU A 40 5.17 3.52 3.50
N ALA A 41 4.77 3.88 4.72
CA ALA A 41 5.49 4.87 5.52
C ALA A 41 6.86 4.33 5.93
N ASP A 42 6.93 3.09 6.38
CA ASP A 42 8.18 2.46 6.80
C ASP A 42 9.16 2.35 5.65
N GLU A 43 8.66 2.14 4.43
CA GLU A 43 9.50 2.03 3.24
C GLU A 43 9.82 3.39 2.62
N GLY A 44 9.29 4.48 3.19
CA GLY A 44 9.62 5.82 2.74
C GLY A 44 8.82 6.32 1.55
N TYR A 45 7.71 5.68 1.21
CA TYR A 45 6.87 6.12 0.10
C TYR A 45 5.88 7.20 0.46
N ILE A 46 5.47 7.27 1.73
CA ILE A 46 4.61 8.33 2.24
C ILE A 46 5.25 8.90 3.50
N GLU A 47 4.84 10.12 3.88
CA GLU A 47 5.46 10.82 5.00
C GLU A 47 4.99 10.27 6.33
N SER A 48 3.66 10.18 6.51
CA SER A 48 3.11 9.73 7.78
C SER A 48 1.67 9.24 7.61
N VAL A 49 1.20 8.54 8.64
CA VAL A 49 -0.11 7.94 8.70
C VAL A 49 -0.75 8.35 10.02
N LYS A 50 -2.02 8.75 9.97
CA LYS A 50 -2.76 9.11 11.17
C LYS A 50 -4.18 8.55 11.07
N VAL A 51 -4.67 7.98 12.17
CA VAL A 51 -6.06 7.53 12.27
C VAL A 51 -6.80 8.54 13.14
N ILE A 52 -7.88 9.10 12.60
CA ILE A 52 -8.75 10.01 13.33
C ILE A 52 -9.89 9.21 13.88
N GLU A 53 -9.93 9.04 15.20
CA GLU A 53 -10.93 8.23 15.87
C GLU A 53 -12.29 8.91 15.88
N GLY A 54 -13.34 8.12 15.97
CA GLY A 54 -14.69 8.62 16.00
C GLY A 54 -15.69 7.53 15.67
N VAL A 55 -16.94 7.92 15.48
CA VAL A 55 -17.99 6.97 15.07
C VAL A 55 -17.64 6.34 13.73
N LYS A 56 -17.08 7.15 12.82
CA LYS A 56 -16.59 6.66 11.54
C LYS A 56 -15.10 7.05 11.44
N PRO A 57 -14.20 6.16 11.87
CA PRO A 57 -12.77 6.48 11.86
C PRO A 57 -12.29 6.79 10.45
N GLU A 58 -11.41 7.78 10.34
CA GLU A 58 -10.79 8.16 9.07
C GLU A 58 -9.30 7.93 9.11
N LEU A 59 -8.75 7.53 7.98
CA LEU A 59 -7.32 7.38 7.78
C LEU A 59 -6.82 8.59 7.00
N GLU A 60 -5.85 9.29 7.57
CA GLU A 60 -5.21 10.42 6.91
C GLU A 60 -3.79 10.04 6.56
N ILE A 61 -3.42 10.23 5.30
CA ILE A 61 -2.09 9.92 4.80
C ILE A 61 -1.46 11.21 4.33
N THR A 62 -0.29 11.53 4.90
CA THR A 62 0.50 12.68 4.45
C THR A 62 1.41 12.18 3.34
N LEU A 63 1.27 12.76 2.16
CA LEU A 63 2.00 12.35 0.97
C LEU A 63 3.43 12.91 1.02
N LYS A 64 4.31 12.28 0.27
CA LYS A 64 5.73 12.61 0.31
C LYS A 64 6.21 13.05 -1.06
N TYR A 65 7.01 14.11 -1.07
CA TYR A 65 7.59 14.67 -2.29
C TYR A 65 9.09 14.86 -2.09
N PHE A 66 9.83 14.76 -3.16
CA PHE A 66 11.26 15.03 -3.15
C PHE A 66 11.58 15.95 -4.31
N GLN A 67 12.10 17.13 -3.98
CA GLN A 67 12.43 18.17 -4.97
C GLN A 67 11.23 18.47 -5.88
N GLY A 68 10.03 18.58 -5.28
CA GLY A 68 8.81 18.91 -5.98
C GLY A 68 8.16 17.77 -6.75
N LYS A 69 8.72 16.57 -6.69
CA LYS A 69 8.19 15.41 -7.41
C LYS A 69 7.65 14.36 -6.43
N PRO A 70 6.54 13.69 -6.78
CA PRO A 70 6.03 12.60 -5.94
C PRO A 70 7.07 11.50 -5.75
N VAL A 71 7.17 10.99 -4.53
CA VAL A 71 8.06 9.86 -4.25
C VAL A 71 7.51 8.58 -4.86
N VAL A 72 6.19 8.39 -4.82
CA VAL A 72 5.56 7.24 -5.47
C VAL A 72 5.45 7.53 -6.96
N GLU A 73 6.16 6.76 -7.78
CA GLU A 73 6.09 6.89 -9.23
C GLU A 73 5.06 5.96 -9.83
N SER A 74 4.85 4.80 -9.20
CA SER A 74 3.94 3.78 -9.70
C SER A 74 3.30 3.06 -8.53
N ILE A 75 1.99 2.85 -8.59
CA ILE A 75 1.26 2.09 -7.59
C ILE A 75 0.17 1.31 -8.33
N GLN A 76 0.18 -0.02 -8.16
CA GLN A 76 -0.64 -0.90 -8.95
C GLN A 76 -1.28 -1.99 -8.11
N ARG A 77 -2.61 -2.09 -8.17
CA ARG A 77 -3.36 -3.15 -7.52
C ARG A 77 -3.10 -4.48 -8.25
N ILE A 78 -2.76 -5.53 -7.51
CA ILE A 78 -2.49 -6.85 -8.09
C ILE A 78 -3.62 -7.83 -7.76
N SER A 79 -3.78 -8.20 -6.50
CA SER A 79 -4.88 -9.06 -6.07
C SER A 79 -6.16 -8.25 -6.01
N ARG A 80 -7.27 -8.79 -6.50
CA ARG A 80 -8.56 -8.11 -6.53
C ARG A 80 -9.65 -9.04 -6.02
N PRO A 81 -10.79 -8.51 -5.57
CA PRO A 81 -11.87 -9.38 -5.07
C PRO A 81 -12.29 -10.45 -6.08
N GLY A 82 -12.29 -10.14 -7.37
CA GLY A 82 -12.66 -11.09 -8.42
C GLY A 82 -11.54 -12.03 -8.83
N LEU A 83 -10.30 -11.74 -8.42
CA LEU A 83 -9.15 -12.59 -8.81
C LEU A 83 -8.04 -12.41 -7.77
N ARG A 84 -8.01 -13.27 -6.77
CA ARG A 84 -7.00 -13.23 -5.71
C ARG A 84 -5.71 -13.86 -6.21
N ILE A 85 -4.60 -13.20 -5.93
CA ILE A 85 -3.26 -13.63 -6.36
C ILE A 85 -2.44 -13.98 -5.13
N TYR A 86 -2.06 -15.25 -5.00
CA TYR A 86 -1.23 -15.74 -3.89
C TYR A 86 0.08 -16.26 -4.43
N LYS A 87 1.16 -16.06 -3.70
CA LYS A 87 2.48 -16.57 -4.04
C LYS A 87 3.14 -17.20 -2.83
N ARG A 88 3.86 -18.29 -3.05
CA ARG A 88 4.63 -18.94 -2.00
C ARG A 88 5.91 -18.15 -1.77
N LYS A 89 6.58 -18.42 -0.64
CA LYS A 89 7.77 -17.69 -0.20
C LYS A 89 8.87 -17.62 -1.25
N ASP A 90 9.01 -18.67 -2.05
CA ASP A 90 10.06 -18.77 -3.07
C ASP A 90 9.62 -18.21 -4.42
N GLU A 91 8.36 -17.78 -4.52
CA GLU A 91 7.79 -17.22 -5.75
C GLU A 91 7.40 -15.75 -5.61
N LEU A 92 7.76 -15.12 -4.49
CA LEU A 92 7.40 -13.71 -4.27
C LEU A 92 8.06 -12.83 -5.32
N PRO A 93 7.29 -11.92 -5.94
CA PRO A 93 7.83 -11.09 -7.01
C PRO A 93 8.79 -10.04 -6.48
N LYS A 94 9.72 -9.63 -7.33
CA LYS A 94 10.55 -8.45 -7.10
C LYS A 94 10.09 -7.36 -8.04
N VAL A 95 9.75 -6.20 -7.49
CA VAL A 95 9.26 -5.08 -8.29
C VAL A 95 10.45 -4.25 -8.75
N MET A 96 10.56 -4.07 -10.06
CA MET A 96 11.65 -3.30 -10.67
C MET A 96 13.03 -3.75 -10.18
N GLY A 97 13.25 -5.08 -10.15
CA GLY A 97 14.53 -5.63 -9.76
C GLY A 97 14.91 -5.40 -8.30
N GLY A 98 13.93 -5.10 -7.45
CA GLY A 98 14.16 -4.82 -6.04
C GLY A 98 14.18 -3.35 -5.67
N LEU A 99 14.04 -2.46 -6.66
CA LEU A 99 13.95 -1.01 -6.39
C LEU A 99 12.59 -0.61 -5.84
N GLY A 100 11.54 -1.35 -6.23
CA GLY A 100 10.21 -1.17 -5.67
C GLY A 100 9.88 -2.24 -4.66
N ILE A 101 8.64 -2.25 -4.19
CA ILE A 101 8.16 -3.26 -3.23
C ILE A 101 6.86 -3.90 -3.70
N ALA A 102 6.64 -5.14 -3.30
CA ALA A 102 5.31 -5.74 -3.31
C ALA A 102 4.81 -5.73 -1.86
N VAL A 103 3.57 -5.32 -1.67
CA VAL A 103 2.93 -5.38 -0.36
C VAL A 103 2.21 -6.71 -0.28
N VAL A 104 2.58 -7.53 0.71
CA VAL A 104 2.12 -8.90 0.83
C VAL A 104 1.36 -9.08 2.14
N SER A 105 0.17 -9.68 2.07
CA SER A 105 -0.59 -10.05 3.25
C SER A 105 -0.24 -11.48 3.60
N THR A 106 0.43 -11.67 4.74
CA THR A 106 0.88 -12.98 5.21
C THR A 106 0.13 -13.39 6.47
N SER A 107 0.35 -14.63 6.91
CA SER A 107 -0.24 -15.11 8.15
C SER A 107 0.23 -14.32 9.38
N LYS A 108 1.32 -13.58 9.28
CA LYS A 108 1.86 -12.77 10.37
C LYS A 108 1.70 -11.29 10.13
N GLY A 109 0.83 -10.91 9.20
CA GLY A 109 0.51 -9.51 8.94
C GLY A 109 0.92 -9.06 7.55
N VAL A 110 0.70 -7.77 7.30
CA VAL A 110 1.04 -7.13 6.03
C VAL A 110 2.49 -6.68 6.09
N MET A 111 3.25 -7.01 5.05
CA MET A 111 4.68 -6.69 5.01
C MET A 111 5.15 -6.58 3.57
N THR A 112 6.39 -6.17 3.37
CA THR A 112 6.99 -6.13 2.04
C THR A 112 7.38 -7.54 1.60
N ASP A 113 7.59 -7.70 0.29
CA ASP A 113 8.10 -8.96 -0.26
C ASP A 113 9.44 -9.34 0.36
N ARG A 114 10.31 -8.34 0.62
CA ARG A 114 11.61 -8.61 1.24
C ARG A 114 11.45 -9.15 2.65
N ALA A 115 10.59 -8.52 3.45
CA ALA A 115 10.35 -8.97 4.81
C ALA A 115 9.72 -10.35 4.83
N ALA A 116 8.79 -10.62 3.90
CA ALA A 116 8.15 -11.92 3.79
C ALA A 116 9.17 -13.01 3.43
N ARG A 117 10.07 -12.72 2.49
CA ARG A 117 11.12 -13.68 2.13
C ARG A 117 12.03 -13.99 3.30
N GLN A 118 12.42 -12.96 4.06
CA GLN A 118 13.27 -13.15 5.24
C GLN A 118 12.57 -13.96 6.32
N ALA A 119 11.26 -13.79 6.45
CA ALA A 119 10.46 -14.53 7.43
C ALA A 119 10.08 -15.92 6.93
N GLY A 120 10.34 -16.24 5.66
CA GLY A 120 9.98 -17.53 5.08
C GLY A 120 8.48 -17.68 4.86
N LEU A 121 7.79 -16.57 4.55
CA LEU A 121 6.33 -16.55 4.39
C LEU A 121 5.94 -16.17 2.98
N GLY A 122 4.89 -16.83 2.47
CA GLY A 122 4.19 -16.39 1.27
C GLY A 122 2.88 -15.73 1.67
N GLY A 123 2.12 -15.29 0.69
CA GLY A 123 0.83 -14.68 0.98
C GLY A 123 0.17 -14.08 -0.24
N GLU A 124 -0.83 -13.26 0.02
CA GLU A 124 -1.58 -12.55 -1.01
C GLU A 124 -0.81 -11.31 -1.44
N ILE A 125 -0.62 -11.15 -2.74
CA ILE A 125 0.08 -9.98 -3.28
C ILE A 125 -0.95 -8.86 -3.46
N ILE A 126 -0.89 -7.86 -2.58
CA ILE A 126 -1.88 -6.80 -2.56
C ILE A 126 -1.63 -5.81 -3.69
N CYS A 127 -0.41 -5.29 -3.77
CA CYS A 127 -0.08 -4.27 -4.75
C CYS A 127 1.43 -4.19 -4.97
N TYR A 128 1.81 -3.54 -6.05
CA TYR A 128 3.20 -3.15 -6.32
C TYR A 128 3.33 -1.64 -6.16
N VAL A 129 4.43 -1.18 -5.57
CA VAL A 129 4.73 0.23 -5.37
C VAL A 129 6.19 0.48 -5.75
N ALA A 130 6.40 1.55 -6.48
CA ALA A 130 7.75 1.95 -6.87
C ALA A 130 7.88 3.46 -6.98
#